data_9eea5e4a1b5ee40b1a2baf6020824550
#
_entry.id   9eea5e4a1b5ee40b1a2baf6020824550
#
_cell.length_a   1.000
_cell.length_b   1.000
_cell.length_c   1.000
_cell.angle_alpha   90.00
_cell.angle_beta   90.00
_cell.angle_gamma   90.00
#
_symmetry.space_group_name_H-M   'P 1'
#
loop_
_entity.id
_entity.type
_entity.pdbx_description
1 polymer ?
#
loop_
_entity_poly.entity_id
_entity_poly.type
_entity_poly.pdbx_seq_one_letter_code
_entity_poly.pdbx_strand_id
1 'polypeptide(L)'
;MLKKIVGAIRWIEKHWAVSLALLLVVAIAGTSVVCWNLFGKEKKVMVPVYLTVSGLGEGKDMTQRELMVEDNTSVALIFSLEHPEIYEEFQQPLVMNNTFQSFLGVKPTSSKRFYVKVDGTYENNVTQAFIWEGAVVEIEYR
;
A
#
# COMPACT_ATOMS: atom_id res chain seq x y z
N MET A 1 49.22 -32.45 -15.79
CA MET A 1 48.52 -31.16 -15.52
C MET A 1 48.38 -30.29 -16.78
N LEU A 2 49.44 -30.05 -17.53
CA LEU A 2 49.41 -29.21 -18.74
C LEU A 2 48.37 -29.67 -19.80
N LYS A 3 48.23 -30.97 -20.06
CA LYS A 3 47.24 -31.47 -21.06
C LYS A 3 45.77 -31.17 -20.70
N LYS A 4 45.43 -31.11 -19.42
CA LYS A 4 44.08 -30.77 -18.95
C LYS A 4 43.79 -29.28 -19.14
N ILE A 5 44.79 -28.44 -18.91
CA ILE A 5 44.67 -26.98 -19.07
C ILE A 5 44.52 -26.62 -20.54
N VAL A 6 45.33 -27.23 -21.45
CA VAL A 6 45.22 -27.01 -22.88
C VAL A 6 43.88 -27.50 -23.45
N GLY A 7 43.35 -28.61 -22.91
CA GLY A 7 42.02 -29.10 -23.30
C GLY A 7 40.90 -28.15 -22.90
N ALA A 8 40.99 -27.57 -21.72
CA ALA A 8 40.02 -26.57 -21.25
C ALA A 8 40.05 -25.27 -22.07
N ILE A 9 41.26 -24.79 -22.41
CA ILE A 9 41.44 -23.60 -23.24
C ILE A 9 40.84 -23.81 -24.64
N ARG A 10 41.14 -24.99 -25.30
CA ARG A 10 40.55 -25.31 -26.59
C ARG A 10 39.02 -25.47 -26.55
N TRP A 11 38.49 -25.97 -25.46
CA TRP A 11 37.02 -26.05 -25.29
C TRP A 11 36.42 -24.67 -25.19
N ILE A 12 37.03 -23.76 -24.46
CA ILE A 12 36.61 -22.36 -24.34
C ILE A 12 36.69 -21.64 -25.70
N GLU A 13 37.77 -21.81 -26.45
CA GLU A 13 37.92 -21.23 -27.78
C GLU A 13 36.85 -21.73 -28.76
N LYS A 14 36.48 -22.99 -28.70
CA LYS A 14 35.46 -23.58 -29.56
C LYS A 14 34.04 -23.18 -29.18
N HIS A 15 33.81 -22.83 -27.91
CA HIS A 15 32.49 -22.51 -27.36
C HIS A 15 32.43 -21.10 -26.77
N TRP A 16 33.35 -20.22 -27.19
CA TRP A 16 33.47 -18.86 -26.66
C TRP A 16 32.16 -18.10 -26.76
N ALA A 17 31.39 -18.24 -27.82
CA ALA A 17 30.11 -17.59 -28.03
C ALA A 17 29.06 -18.03 -26.96
N VAL A 18 29.05 -19.35 -26.63
CA VAL A 18 28.16 -19.91 -25.61
C VAL A 18 28.59 -19.44 -24.22
N SER A 19 29.89 -19.41 -23.95
CA SER A 19 30.43 -18.92 -22.66
C SER A 19 30.16 -17.43 -22.48
N LEU A 20 30.29 -16.63 -23.54
CA LEU A 20 29.99 -15.21 -23.52
C LEU A 20 28.50 -14.96 -23.33
N ALA A 21 27.64 -15.73 -23.99
CA ALA A 21 26.20 -15.65 -23.82
C ALA A 21 25.78 -16.00 -22.38
N LEU A 22 26.37 -17.02 -21.79
CA LEU A 22 26.11 -17.44 -20.42
C LEU A 22 26.56 -16.37 -19.41
N LEU A 23 27.70 -15.73 -19.59
CA LEU A 23 28.23 -14.62 -18.81
C LEU A 23 27.30 -13.40 -18.90
N LEU A 24 26.79 -13.09 -20.08
CA LEU A 24 25.83 -12.00 -20.31
C LEU A 24 24.52 -12.25 -19.57
N VAL A 25 23.98 -13.47 -19.62
CA VAL A 25 22.74 -13.84 -18.91
C VAL A 25 22.92 -13.70 -17.41
N VAL A 26 24.05 -14.19 -16.87
CA VAL A 26 24.36 -14.05 -15.43
C VAL A 26 24.52 -12.58 -15.03
N ALA A 27 25.17 -11.76 -15.85
CA ALA A 27 25.33 -10.34 -15.60
C ALA A 27 23.98 -9.60 -15.62
N ILE A 28 23.12 -9.90 -16.60
CA ILE A 28 21.77 -9.29 -16.69
C ILE A 28 20.90 -9.72 -15.50
N ALA A 29 20.90 -11.01 -15.14
CA ALA A 29 20.16 -11.51 -13.98
C ALA A 29 20.66 -10.87 -12.68
N GLY A 30 21.98 -10.78 -12.48
CA GLY A 30 22.59 -10.16 -11.31
C GLY A 30 22.25 -8.68 -11.18
N THR A 31 22.35 -7.91 -12.27
CA THR A 31 22.00 -6.49 -12.27
C THR A 31 20.51 -6.26 -12.04
N SER A 32 19.65 -7.12 -12.58
CA SER A 32 18.21 -7.04 -12.38
C SER A 32 17.83 -7.25 -10.91
N VAL A 33 18.43 -8.21 -10.22
CA VAL A 33 18.20 -8.47 -8.79
C VAL A 33 18.72 -7.30 -7.94
N VAL A 34 19.89 -6.74 -8.26
CA VAL A 34 20.47 -5.61 -7.54
C VAL A 34 19.60 -4.36 -7.75
N CYS A 35 19.18 -4.07 -8.99
CA CYS A 35 18.27 -2.96 -9.28
C CYS A 35 16.93 -3.14 -8.54
N TRP A 36 16.34 -4.33 -8.53
CA TRP A 36 15.11 -4.59 -7.79
C TRP A 36 15.26 -4.34 -6.28
N ASN A 37 16.38 -4.77 -5.68
CA ASN A 37 16.63 -4.56 -4.26
C ASN A 37 16.97 -3.11 -3.90
N LEU A 38 17.62 -2.36 -4.80
CA LEU A 38 18.02 -0.97 -4.54
C LEU A 38 16.94 0.06 -4.90
N PHE A 39 16.18 -0.20 -5.96
CA PHE A 39 15.21 0.75 -6.51
C PHE A 39 13.75 0.29 -6.40
N GLY A 40 13.49 -0.99 -6.16
CA GLY A 40 12.14 -1.56 -6.10
C GLY A 40 11.37 -1.29 -4.81
N LYS A 41 12.00 -0.72 -3.78
CA LYS A 41 11.32 -0.23 -2.59
C LYS A 41 11.19 1.29 -2.70
N GLU A 42 10.12 1.76 -3.32
CA GLU A 42 9.70 3.14 -3.10
C GLU A 42 9.56 3.35 -1.59
N LYS A 43 10.29 4.31 -1.04
CA LYS A 43 10.09 4.72 0.35
C LYS A 43 8.70 5.31 0.43
N LYS A 44 7.77 4.55 0.98
CA LYS A 44 6.45 5.05 1.31
C LYS A 44 6.61 6.21 2.29
N VAL A 45 6.22 7.39 1.86
CA VAL A 45 6.26 8.59 2.70
C VAL A 45 5.05 8.53 3.61
N MET A 46 5.28 8.49 4.92
CA MET A 46 4.22 8.53 5.93
C MET A 46 3.90 9.97 6.27
N VAL A 47 2.64 10.33 6.20
CA VAL A 47 2.14 11.69 6.48
C VAL A 47 1.05 11.67 7.54
N PRO A 48 0.93 12.72 8.37
CA PRO A 48 -0.16 12.85 9.32
C PRO A 48 -1.45 13.23 8.58
N VAL A 49 -2.54 12.57 8.96
CA VAL A 49 -3.92 12.96 8.60
C VAL A 49 -4.77 12.99 9.86
N TYR A 50 -5.83 13.76 9.81
CA TYR A 50 -6.68 13.99 10.98
C TYR A 50 -8.05 13.37 10.73
N LEU A 51 -8.44 12.42 11.60
CA LEU A 51 -9.73 11.74 11.53
C LEU A 51 -10.71 12.29 12.54
N THR A 52 -11.90 12.62 12.08
CA THR A 52 -13.06 12.91 12.91
C THR A 52 -14.17 11.93 12.61
N VAL A 53 -14.74 11.33 13.65
CA VAL A 53 -15.85 10.37 13.53
C VAL A 53 -16.99 10.87 14.38
N SER A 54 -18.20 10.93 13.82
CA SER A 54 -19.39 11.44 14.50
C SER A 54 -20.64 10.61 14.22
N GLY A 55 -21.57 10.64 15.18
CA GLY A 55 -22.88 10.00 15.06
C GLY A 55 -22.92 8.52 15.42
N LEU A 56 -21.81 7.92 15.84
CA LEU A 56 -21.76 6.53 16.30
C LEU A 56 -22.15 6.37 17.78
N GLY A 57 -22.07 7.46 18.55
CA GLY A 57 -22.44 7.49 19.96
C GLY A 57 -21.24 7.48 20.90
N GLU A 58 -21.53 7.46 22.19
CA GLU A 58 -20.54 7.53 23.25
C GLU A 58 -19.46 6.46 23.12
N GLY A 59 -18.19 6.90 23.23
CA GLY A 59 -17.03 6.04 23.19
C GLY A 59 -16.56 5.63 21.79
N LYS A 60 -17.30 5.99 20.72
CA LYS A 60 -16.93 5.73 19.32
C LYS A 60 -16.70 7.01 18.53
N ASP A 61 -17.37 8.10 18.91
CA ASP A 61 -17.12 9.41 18.32
C ASP A 61 -15.74 9.92 18.72
N MET A 62 -15.02 10.50 17.79
CA MET A 62 -13.68 11.05 18.02
C MET A 62 -13.47 12.31 17.19
N THR A 63 -12.62 13.20 17.68
CA THR A 63 -12.34 14.48 17.03
C THR A 63 -10.86 14.63 16.80
N GLN A 64 -10.46 14.94 15.55
CA GLN A 64 -9.10 15.28 15.14
C GLN A 64 -8.04 14.28 15.61
N ARG A 65 -8.34 13.00 15.52
CA ARG A 65 -7.37 11.96 15.83
C ARG A 65 -6.32 11.91 14.72
N GLU A 66 -5.07 12.07 15.08
CA GLU A 66 -3.96 11.95 14.17
C GLU A 66 -3.71 10.47 13.81
N LEU A 67 -3.61 10.19 12.52
CA LEU A 67 -3.19 8.91 11.97
C LEU A 67 -1.99 9.13 11.05
N MET A 68 -0.98 8.26 11.15
CA MET A 68 0.15 8.24 10.22
C MET A 68 -0.17 7.25 9.11
N VAL A 69 -0.28 7.74 7.89
CA VAL A 69 -0.65 6.94 6.70
C VAL A 69 0.26 7.24 5.53
N GLU A 70 0.22 6.40 4.50
CA GLU A 70 0.98 6.67 3.28
C GLU A 70 0.41 7.88 2.55
N ASP A 71 1.31 8.76 2.07
CA ASP A 71 0.93 9.90 1.24
C ASP A 71 0.25 9.43 -0.05
N ASN A 72 -0.76 10.17 -0.49
CA ASN A 72 -1.55 9.86 -1.68
C ASN A 72 -2.24 8.47 -1.63
N THR A 73 -2.64 8.04 -0.44
CA THR A 73 -3.49 6.83 -0.27
C THR A 73 -4.97 7.19 -0.29
N SER A 74 -5.84 6.22 -0.56
CA SER A 74 -7.28 6.44 -0.48
C SER A 74 -7.82 6.18 0.93
N VAL A 75 -8.95 6.81 1.26
CA VAL A 75 -9.63 6.59 2.55
C VAL A 75 -9.92 5.11 2.79
N ALA A 76 -10.34 4.37 1.75
CA ALA A 76 -10.59 2.93 1.87
C ALA A 76 -9.32 2.13 2.22
N LEU A 77 -8.16 2.52 1.68
CA LEU A 77 -6.89 1.82 1.94
C LEU A 77 -6.38 2.05 3.35
N ILE A 78 -6.61 3.24 3.94
CA ILE A 78 -6.23 3.52 5.34
C ILE A 78 -6.84 2.48 6.28
N PHE A 79 -8.10 2.13 6.05
CA PHE A 79 -8.87 1.22 6.90
C PHE A 79 -8.93 -0.20 6.33
N SER A 80 -7.91 -0.61 5.59
CA SER A 80 -7.79 -1.95 4.98
C SER A 80 -6.68 -2.76 5.64
N LEU A 81 -6.55 -4.02 5.23
CA LEU A 81 -5.48 -4.93 5.67
C LEU A 81 -4.07 -4.46 5.28
N GLU A 82 -3.92 -3.44 4.44
CA GLU A 82 -2.61 -2.83 4.15
C GLU A 82 -2.06 -2.07 5.37
N HIS A 83 -2.95 -1.63 6.27
CA HIS A 83 -2.63 -0.99 7.54
C HIS A 83 -3.24 -1.80 8.70
N PRO A 84 -2.67 -2.96 9.05
CA PRO A 84 -3.30 -3.91 9.98
C PRO A 84 -3.56 -3.31 11.36
N GLU A 85 -2.70 -2.44 11.87
CA GLU A 85 -2.88 -1.79 13.16
C GLU A 85 -4.12 -0.87 13.17
N ILE A 86 -4.29 -0.06 12.12
CA ILE A 86 -5.47 0.81 11.97
C ILE A 86 -6.71 -0.06 11.73
N TYR A 87 -6.61 -1.07 10.88
CA TYR A 87 -7.72 -1.97 10.56
C TYR A 87 -8.29 -2.66 11.81
N GLU A 88 -7.44 -3.20 12.67
CA GLU A 88 -7.86 -3.85 13.91
C GLU A 88 -8.37 -2.82 14.94
N GLU A 89 -7.73 -1.66 15.07
CA GLU A 89 -8.15 -0.61 15.98
C GLU A 89 -9.56 -0.10 15.66
N PHE A 90 -9.90 0.05 14.38
CA PHE A 90 -11.21 0.47 13.92
C PHE A 90 -12.20 -0.69 13.73
N GLN A 91 -11.94 -1.84 14.35
CA GLN A 91 -12.79 -3.02 14.38
C GLN A 91 -13.11 -3.55 12.97
N GLN A 92 -12.08 -3.71 12.17
CA GLN A 92 -12.14 -4.32 10.83
C GLN A 92 -13.19 -3.65 9.93
N PRO A 93 -13.00 -2.39 9.55
CA PRO A 93 -13.93 -1.68 8.69
C PRO A 93 -14.15 -2.43 7.37
N LEU A 94 -15.35 -2.42 6.88
CA LEU A 94 -15.72 -3.05 5.61
C LEU A 94 -16.14 -1.99 4.61
N VAL A 95 -15.47 -1.96 3.46
CA VAL A 95 -15.84 -1.12 2.32
C VAL A 95 -16.40 -2.01 1.21
N MET A 96 -17.61 -1.72 0.77
CA MET A 96 -18.25 -2.33 -0.40
C MET A 96 -19.05 -1.26 -1.16
N ASN A 97 -19.14 -1.38 -2.47
CA ASN A 97 -19.85 -0.42 -3.31
C ASN A 97 -19.41 1.03 -3.05
N ASN A 98 -18.10 1.23 -2.87
CA ASN A 98 -17.46 2.53 -2.67
C ASN A 98 -17.82 3.25 -1.36
N THR A 99 -18.48 2.58 -0.41
CA THR A 99 -18.88 3.16 0.89
C THR A 99 -18.58 2.19 2.04
N PHE A 100 -18.52 2.73 3.26
CA PHE A 100 -18.41 1.90 4.45
C PHE A 100 -19.70 1.11 4.69
N GLN A 101 -19.58 -0.20 4.84
CA GLN A 101 -20.63 -1.12 5.25
C GLN A 101 -20.49 -1.56 6.71
N SER A 102 -19.33 -1.29 7.32
CA SER A 102 -19.08 -1.42 8.73
C SER A 102 -17.94 -0.49 9.13
N PHE A 103 -18.08 0.19 10.24
CA PHE A 103 -17.04 1.02 10.83
C PHE A 103 -17.20 1.05 12.34
N LEU A 104 -16.14 0.79 13.11
CA LEU A 104 -16.18 0.64 14.58
C LEU A 104 -17.28 -0.31 15.04
N GLY A 105 -17.51 -1.41 14.32
CA GLY A 105 -18.54 -2.40 14.62
C GLY A 105 -19.98 -1.97 14.34
N VAL A 106 -20.18 -0.75 13.84
CA VAL A 106 -21.51 -0.23 13.46
C VAL A 106 -21.76 -0.51 11.98
N LYS A 107 -22.98 -0.94 11.66
CA LYS A 107 -23.43 -1.19 10.29
C LYS A 107 -24.49 -0.15 9.87
N PRO A 108 -24.60 0.17 8.57
CA PRO A 108 -25.70 0.96 8.04
C PRO A 108 -27.06 0.32 8.38
N THR A 109 -28.06 1.18 8.55
CA THR A 109 -29.46 0.76 8.72
C THR A 109 -30.30 1.26 7.54
N SER A 110 -31.60 1.01 7.57
CA SER A 110 -32.53 1.58 6.57
C SER A 110 -32.58 3.09 6.59
N SER A 111 -32.27 3.71 7.74
CA SER A 111 -32.38 5.16 7.97
C SER A 111 -31.05 5.88 8.15
N LYS A 112 -29.96 5.15 8.40
CA LYS A 112 -28.64 5.74 8.67
C LYS A 112 -27.55 5.10 7.84
N ARG A 113 -26.64 5.91 7.32
CA ARG A 113 -25.51 5.51 6.49
C ARG A 113 -24.24 6.26 6.89
N PHE A 114 -23.11 5.75 6.41
CA PHE A 114 -21.84 6.45 6.52
C PHE A 114 -21.69 7.47 5.38
N TYR A 115 -21.27 8.66 5.73
CA TYR A 115 -20.87 9.72 4.80
C TYR A 115 -19.42 10.08 5.12
N VAL A 116 -18.63 10.27 4.09
CA VAL A 116 -17.22 10.62 4.22
C VAL A 116 -16.98 11.97 3.59
N LYS A 117 -16.22 12.81 4.28
CA LYS A 117 -15.68 14.04 3.73
C LYS A 117 -14.16 14.01 3.80
N VAL A 118 -13.54 14.61 2.81
CA VAL A 118 -12.11 14.91 2.82
C VAL A 118 -11.97 16.42 2.64
N ASP A 119 -11.34 17.07 3.61
CA ASP A 119 -11.19 18.53 3.65
C ASP A 119 -12.52 19.28 3.46
N GLY A 120 -13.58 18.79 4.10
CA GLY A 120 -14.92 19.36 4.06
C GLY A 120 -15.75 19.02 2.81
N THR A 121 -15.19 18.29 1.85
CA THR A 121 -15.90 17.89 0.62
C THR A 121 -16.42 16.45 0.75
N TYR A 122 -17.70 16.24 0.48
CA TYR A 122 -18.30 14.91 0.48
C TYR A 122 -17.74 14.03 -0.64
N GLU A 123 -17.32 12.83 -0.26
CA GLU A 123 -16.78 11.82 -1.15
C GLU A 123 -17.78 10.66 -1.31
N ASN A 124 -18.26 10.47 -2.52
CA ASN A 124 -19.18 9.37 -2.83
C ASN A 124 -18.46 8.04 -3.07
N ASN A 125 -17.15 8.08 -3.20
CA ASN A 125 -16.32 6.91 -3.49
C ASN A 125 -15.06 6.93 -2.64
N VAL A 126 -15.10 6.24 -1.50
CA VAL A 126 -13.98 6.19 -0.55
C VAL A 126 -12.75 5.45 -1.11
N THR A 127 -12.90 4.68 -2.19
CA THR A 127 -11.78 4.01 -2.85
C THR A 127 -10.99 4.95 -3.77
N GLN A 128 -11.59 6.07 -4.17
CA GLN A 128 -10.99 7.11 -5.00
C GLN A 128 -10.81 8.44 -4.25
N ALA A 129 -11.20 8.51 -2.99
CA ALA A 129 -10.99 9.66 -2.12
C ALA A 129 -9.56 9.64 -1.61
N PHE A 130 -8.62 10.19 -2.39
CA PHE A 130 -7.20 10.26 -2.03
C PHE A 130 -6.94 11.37 -1.02
N ILE A 131 -5.99 11.10 -0.14
CA ILE A 131 -5.59 12.00 0.93
C ILE A 131 -4.09 12.29 0.85
N TRP A 132 -3.70 13.42 1.41
CA TRP A 132 -2.34 13.94 1.46
C TRP A 132 -2.02 14.45 2.86
N GLU A 133 -0.81 14.91 3.06
CA GLU A 133 -0.34 15.46 4.33
C GLU A 133 -1.28 16.55 4.87
N GLY A 134 -1.71 16.39 6.11
CA GLY A 134 -2.58 17.35 6.81
C GLY A 134 -4.05 17.25 6.41
N ALA A 135 -4.46 16.31 5.56
CA ALA A 135 -5.86 16.13 5.18
C ALA A 135 -6.74 15.83 6.41
N VAL A 136 -7.95 16.37 6.39
CA VAL A 136 -8.98 16.10 7.40
C VAL A 136 -10.01 15.15 6.81
N VAL A 137 -10.10 13.95 7.39
CA VAL A 137 -11.08 12.94 7.01
C VAL A 137 -12.19 12.94 8.07
N GLU A 138 -13.42 13.16 7.65
CA GLU A 138 -14.59 13.12 8.50
C GLU A 138 -15.49 11.96 8.09
N ILE A 139 -15.83 11.08 9.04
CA ILE A 139 -16.78 9.98 8.87
C ILE A 139 -18.00 10.28 9.72
N GLU A 140 -19.11 10.55 9.07
CA GLU A 140 -20.40 10.85 9.70
C GLU A 140 -21.36 9.66 9.55
N TYR A 141 -21.98 9.25 10.64
CA TYR A 141 -23.05 8.25 10.64
C TYR A 141 -24.41 8.92 10.92
N ARG A 142 -25.22 9.08 9.92
CA ARG A 142 -26.51 9.77 9.99
C ARG A 142 -27.55 9.20 9.04
#